data_16f350390a85c4979a711d1fed8e8cab
#
_entry.id   16f350390a85c4979a711d1fed8e8cab
#
_cell.length_a   1.000
_cell.length_b   1.000
_cell.length_c   1.000
_cell.angle_alpha   90.00
_cell.angle_beta   90.00
_cell.angle_gamma   90.00
#
_symmetry.space_group_name_H-M   'P 1'
#
loop_
_entity.id
_entity.type
_entity.pdbx_description
1 polymer ?
#
loop_
_entity_poly.entity_id
_entity_poly.type
_entity_poly.pdbx_seq_one_letter_code
_entity_poly.pdbx_strand_id
1 'polypeptide(L)'
;MAERIFLEVNIDGLDPLISIRSLSVQQSIFAHHKFDLVVPSASIEPDNEKLFDIIAELVGKDITIDWETGTFKENSQGTDASSFKGIITDVSVYNERGNYMNVRIQGASPTILMDGVPNTNSFSELKLKPLYESVIASNLVNKLQAEDNLSYAEKIPFSIQYNETDFNYMCRIMHQCGEWFYYDGQTISLGVKTGKELKLTPDRTGSLHFGFNLSGPVAQVR
;
A
#
# COMPACT_ATOMS: atom_id res chain seq x y z
N MET A 1 24.52 -13.99 -13.08
CA MET A 1 23.65 -14.86 -12.27
C MET A 1 22.23 -14.36 -12.48
N ALA A 2 21.27 -15.25 -12.73
CA ALA A 2 19.87 -14.82 -12.85
C ALA A 2 19.32 -14.64 -11.44
N GLU A 3 18.81 -13.45 -11.14
CA GLU A 3 18.00 -13.21 -9.96
C GLU A 3 16.65 -13.87 -10.18
N ARG A 4 16.14 -14.56 -9.17
CA ARG A 4 14.79 -15.09 -9.14
C ARG A 4 13.98 -14.30 -8.12
N ILE A 5 12.78 -13.96 -8.52
CA ILE A 5 11.77 -13.41 -7.62
C ILE A 5 10.84 -14.57 -7.27
N PHE A 6 10.72 -14.86 -5.98
CA PHE A 6 9.67 -15.73 -5.45
C PHE A 6 8.51 -14.84 -5.08
N LEU A 7 7.33 -15.19 -5.56
CA LEU A 7 6.12 -14.41 -5.37
C LEU A 7 5.03 -15.35 -4.87
N GLU A 8 4.43 -14.99 -3.75
CA GLU A 8 3.28 -15.67 -3.17
C GLU A 8 2.14 -14.64 -3.00
N VAL A 9 0.94 -15.02 -3.44
CA VAL A 9 -0.24 -14.18 -3.32
C VAL A 9 -1.35 -14.96 -2.68
N ASN A 10 -1.81 -14.48 -1.53
CA ASN A 10 -2.88 -15.06 -0.74
C ASN A 10 -4.07 -14.10 -0.71
N ILE A 11 -5.25 -14.58 -1.05
CA ILE A 11 -6.52 -13.84 -1.01
C ILE A 11 -7.46 -14.56 -0.06
N ASP A 12 -8.09 -13.81 0.84
CA ASP A 12 -9.04 -14.37 1.78
C ASP A 12 -10.19 -15.08 1.07
N GLY A 13 -10.34 -16.38 1.35
CA GLY A 13 -11.41 -17.21 0.77
C GLY A 13 -11.03 -17.90 -0.54
N LEU A 14 -9.79 -17.76 -1.02
CA LEU A 14 -9.27 -18.52 -2.16
C LEU A 14 -8.08 -19.40 -1.75
N ASP A 15 -7.92 -20.50 -2.48
CA ASP A 15 -6.68 -21.27 -2.45
C ASP A 15 -5.51 -20.42 -3.00
N PRO A 16 -4.25 -20.72 -2.58
CA PRO A 16 -3.09 -19.99 -3.08
C PRO A 16 -3.01 -19.99 -4.61
N LEU A 17 -2.76 -18.84 -5.20
CA LEU A 17 -2.70 -18.67 -6.65
C LEU A 17 -1.51 -19.41 -7.24
N ILE A 18 -1.77 -20.36 -8.14
CA ILE A 18 -0.74 -21.22 -8.76
C ILE A 18 0.03 -20.47 -9.85
N SER A 19 -0.61 -19.53 -10.54
CA SER A 19 -0.02 -18.84 -11.68
C SER A 19 -0.39 -17.36 -11.67
N ILE A 20 0.61 -16.53 -11.89
CA ILE A 20 0.48 -15.07 -11.97
C ILE A 20 1.06 -14.62 -13.31
N ARG A 21 0.34 -13.79 -14.06
CA ARG A 21 0.81 -13.20 -15.32
C ARG A 21 1.59 -11.92 -15.11
N SER A 22 1.04 -11.03 -14.31
CA SER A 22 1.69 -9.79 -13.95
C SER A 22 1.25 -9.28 -12.59
N LEU A 23 2.15 -8.60 -11.91
CA LEU A 23 1.90 -7.88 -10.67
C LEU A 23 2.61 -6.55 -10.73
N SER A 24 1.90 -5.50 -10.33
CA SER A 24 2.45 -4.17 -10.08
C SER A 24 2.01 -3.70 -8.71
N VAL A 25 2.94 -3.23 -7.89
CA VAL A 25 2.67 -2.58 -6.60
C VAL A 25 3.27 -1.18 -6.66
N GLN A 26 2.44 -0.17 -6.42
CA GLN A 26 2.83 1.23 -6.41
C GLN A 26 2.72 1.78 -5.00
N GLN A 27 3.81 2.31 -4.49
CA GLN A 27 3.90 2.86 -3.14
C GLN A 27 4.30 4.33 -3.19
N SER A 28 3.66 5.16 -2.38
CA SER A 28 3.92 6.59 -2.31
C SER A 28 3.60 7.16 -0.94
N ILE A 29 4.30 8.22 -0.55
CA ILE A 29 4.01 9.00 0.66
C ILE A 29 2.76 9.87 0.40
N PHE A 30 1.91 10.02 1.39
CA PHE A 30 0.65 10.80 1.31
C PHE A 30 -0.32 10.32 0.23
N ALA A 31 -0.24 9.04 -0.16
CA ALA A 31 -1.18 8.42 -1.09
C ALA A 31 -1.45 6.97 -0.69
N HIS A 32 -2.61 6.45 -1.10
CA HIS A 32 -2.88 5.03 -0.99
C HIS A 32 -1.93 4.26 -1.89
N HIS A 33 -1.32 3.22 -1.35
CA HIS A 33 -0.60 2.25 -2.18
C HIS A 33 -1.61 1.48 -3.01
N LYS A 34 -1.23 1.13 -4.23
CA LYS A 34 -2.10 0.42 -5.17
C LYS A 34 -1.41 -0.84 -5.66
N PHE A 35 -2.20 -1.86 -5.93
CA PHE A 35 -1.73 -3.05 -6.64
C PHE A 35 -2.62 -3.36 -7.84
N ASP A 36 -2.03 -4.02 -8.82
CA ASP A 36 -2.68 -4.50 -10.04
C ASP A 36 -2.12 -5.88 -10.35
N LEU A 37 -2.96 -6.89 -10.20
CA LEU A 37 -2.62 -8.31 -10.34
C LEU A 37 -3.42 -8.89 -11.49
N VAL A 38 -2.74 -9.59 -12.38
CA VAL A 38 -3.37 -10.33 -13.47
C VAL A 38 -3.05 -11.81 -13.34
N VAL A 39 -4.09 -12.62 -13.33
CA VAL A 39 -4.00 -14.08 -13.24
C VAL A 39 -4.82 -14.76 -14.34
N PRO A 40 -4.43 -15.95 -14.83
CA PRO A 40 -5.32 -16.78 -15.63
C PRO A 40 -6.56 -17.16 -14.83
N SER A 41 -7.74 -17.18 -15.46
CA SER A 41 -8.98 -17.59 -14.77
C SER A 41 -8.89 -18.97 -14.14
N ALA A 42 -8.19 -19.89 -14.80
CA ALA A 42 -7.95 -21.25 -14.31
C ALA A 42 -7.14 -21.31 -12.99
N SER A 43 -6.47 -20.22 -12.59
CA SER A 43 -5.82 -20.13 -11.27
C SER A 43 -6.79 -19.82 -10.14
N ILE A 44 -7.98 -19.30 -10.47
CA ILE A 44 -9.05 -19.02 -9.53
C ILE A 44 -10.05 -20.18 -9.53
N GLU A 45 -10.49 -20.59 -10.72
CA GLU A 45 -11.46 -21.64 -10.91
C GLU A 45 -11.14 -22.41 -12.21
N PRO A 46 -10.65 -23.67 -12.12
CA PRO A 46 -10.12 -24.42 -13.27
C PRO A 46 -11.13 -24.63 -14.42
N ASP A 47 -12.39 -24.88 -14.09
CA ASP A 47 -13.42 -25.19 -15.06
C ASP A 47 -14.21 -23.95 -15.53
N ASN A 48 -14.00 -22.80 -14.89
CA ASN A 48 -14.69 -21.51 -15.10
C ASN A 48 -16.23 -21.55 -14.89
N GLU A 49 -16.78 -22.63 -14.36
CA GLU A 49 -18.23 -22.77 -14.17
C GLU A 49 -18.78 -21.81 -13.10
N LYS A 50 -18.01 -21.57 -12.04
CA LYS A 50 -18.37 -20.71 -10.92
C LYS A 50 -17.50 -19.44 -10.85
N LEU A 51 -16.73 -19.17 -11.88
CA LEU A 51 -15.76 -18.06 -11.90
C LEU A 51 -16.42 -16.73 -11.52
N PHE A 52 -17.56 -16.41 -12.12
CA PHE A 52 -18.23 -15.12 -11.87
C PHE A 52 -18.77 -14.98 -10.46
N ASP A 53 -19.23 -16.07 -9.85
CA ASP A 53 -19.69 -16.08 -8.45
C ASP A 53 -18.50 -15.83 -7.52
N ILE A 54 -17.38 -16.52 -7.75
CA ILE A 54 -16.17 -16.37 -6.95
C ILE A 54 -15.63 -14.95 -7.04
N ILE A 55 -15.45 -14.42 -8.26
CA ILE A 55 -14.86 -13.08 -8.43
C ILE A 55 -15.75 -11.96 -7.86
N ALA A 56 -17.07 -12.15 -7.85
CA ALA A 56 -17.98 -11.19 -7.23
C ALA A 56 -17.76 -11.08 -5.71
N GLU A 57 -17.38 -12.18 -5.07
CA GLU A 57 -17.08 -12.24 -3.64
C GLU A 57 -15.69 -11.70 -3.27
N LEU A 58 -14.79 -11.50 -4.25
CA LEU A 58 -13.44 -11.02 -3.99
C LEU A 58 -13.38 -9.53 -3.63
N VAL A 59 -14.33 -8.73 -4.10
CA VAL A 59 -14.34 -7.29 -3.80
C VAL A 59 -14.56 -7.07 -2.30
N GLY A 60 -13.66 -6.32 -1.69
CA GLY A 60 -13.64 -6.07 -0.23
C GLY A 60 -12.85 -7.10 0.57
N LYS A 61 -12.36 -8.18 -0.05
CA LYS A 61 -11.48 -9.15 0.61
C LYS A 61 -10.08 -8.59 0.81
N ASP A 62 -9.42 -9.11 1.85
CA ASP A 62 -8.02 -8.81 2.11
C ASP A 62 -7.11 -9.68 1.21
N ILE A 63 -6.00 -9.09 0.76
CA ILE A 63 -4.97 -9.74 -0.04
C ILE A 63 -3.62 -9.54 0.62
N THR A 64 -2.79 -10.57 0.63
CA THR A 64 -1.39 -10.50 1.03
C THR A 64 -0.51 -10.89 -0.14
N ILE A 65 0.47 -10.05 -0.45
CA ILE A 65 1.43 -10.24 -1.54
C ILE A 65 2.81 -10.27 -0.91
N ASP A 66 3.45 -11.42 -0.93
CA ASP A 66 4.79 -11.62 -0.40
C ASP A 66 5.75 -11.86 -1.56
N TRP A 67 6.87 -11.15 -1.56
CA TRP A 67 7.92 -11.38 -2.55
C TRP A 67 9.29 -11.39 -1.91
N GLU A 68 10.15 -12.22 -2.47
CA GLU A 68 11.51 -12.42 -2.03
C GLU A 68 12.44 -12.42 -3.24
N THR A 69 13.54 -11.69 -3.14
CA THR A 69 14.60 -11.70 -4.16
C THR A 69 15.75 -12.58 -3.69
N GLY A 70 16.07 -13.62 -4.45
CA GLY A 70 17.12 -14.56 -4.11
C GLY A 70 18.12 -14.77 -5.25
N THR A 71 19.41 -14.84 -4.92
CA THR A 71 20.45 -15.38 -5.82
C THR A 71 20.67 -16.86 -5.52
N PHE A 72 20.81 -17.67 -6.57
CA PHE A 72 21.14 -19.10 -6.45
C PHE A 72 22.55 -19.26 -5.84
N LYS A 73 22.65 -19.18 -4.52
CA LYS A 73 23.77 -19.75 -3.75
C LYS A 73 23.15 -20.52 -2.59
N GLU A 74 23.46 -21.78 -2.54
CA GLU A 74 22.95 -22.78 -1.59
C GLU A 74 23.14 -22.46 -0.09
N ASN A 75 23.60 -21.28 0.29
CA ASN A 75 23.85 -20.89 1.69
C ASN A 75 23.80 -19.37 1.95
N SER A 76 23.13 -18.56 1.16
CA SER A 76 23.01 -17.13 1.47
C SER A 76 21.74 -16.82 2.26
N GLN A 77 21.87 -16.72 3.56
CA GLN A 77 20.96 -15.96 4.42
C GLN A 77 21.10 -14.46 4.04
N GLY A 78 20.17 -13.97 3.26
CA GLY A 78 20.17 -12.58 2.82
C GLY A 78 19.16 -12.36 1.73
N THR A 79 17.92 -12.76 1.97
CA THR A 79 16.79 -12.49 1.11
C THR A 79 16.13 -11.23 1.61
N ASP A 80 16.00 -10.24 0.72
CA ASP A 80 15.15 -9.09 0.99
C ASP A 80 13.70 -9.53 0.76
N ALA A 81 13.10 -10.04 1.83
CA ALA A 81 11.68 -10.37 1.87
C ALA A 81 10.88 -9.09 2.09
N SER A 82 9.85 -8.92 1.29
CA SER A 82 8.92 -7.80 1.39
C SER A 82 7.50 -8.34 1.34
N SER A 83 6.59 -7.68 2.05
CA SER A 83 5.18 -8.03 2.14
C SER A 83 4.31 -6.80 1.92
N PHE A 84 3.20 -6.99 1.24
CA PHE A 84 2.18 -5.97 1.05
C PHE A 84 0.81 -6.55 1.37
N LYS A 85 0.09 -5.91 2.28
CA LYS A 85 -1.32 -6.20 2.57
C LYS A 85 -2.19 -5.16 1.92
N GLY A 86 -3.26 -5.59 1.29
CA GLY A 86 -4.19 -4.71 0.59
C GLY A 86 -5.63 -5.18 0.71
N ILE A 87 -6.53 -4.37 0.15
CA ILE A 87 -7.95 -4.66 0.02
C ILE A 87 -8.29 -4.61 -1.47
N ILE A 88 -8.99 -5.62 -1.96
CA ILE A 88 -9.44 -5.69 -3.34
C ILE A 88 -10.60 -4.70 -3.52
N THR A 89 -10.46 -3.79 -4.48
CA THR A 89 -11.47 -2.77 -4.77
C THR A 89 -12.17 -2.97 -6.10
N ASP A 90 -11.52 -3.67 -7.02
CA ASP A 90 -12.08 -3.95 -8.35
C ASP A 90 -11.60 -5.30 -8.87
N VAL A 91 -12.49 -6.03 -9.54
CA VAL A 91 -12.17 -7.28 -10.23
C VAL A 91 -12.83 -7.27 -11.61
N SER A 92 -12.05 -7.50 -12.63
CA SER A 92 -12.52 -7.55 -14.02
C SER A 92 -12.02 -8.79 -14.75
N VAL A 93 -12.82 -9.26 -15.70
CA VAL A 93 -12.49 -10.41 -16.55
C VAL A 93 -12.37 -9.93 -17.99
N TYR A 94 -11.32 -10.37 -18.66
CA TYR A 94 -11.12 -10.05 -20.07
C TYR A 94 -10.49 -11.22 -20.82
N ASN A 95 -10.75 -11.27 -22.13
CA ASN A 95 -10.15 -12.22 -23.03
C ASN A 95 -8.99 -11.59 -23.80
N GLU A 96 -7.86 -12.28 -23.82
CA GLU A 96 -6.79 -12.01 -24.79
C GLU A 96 -6.95 -12.86 -26.04
N ARG A 97 -6.22 -12.51 -27.12
CA ARG A 97 -6.23 -13.27 -28.38
C ARG A 97 -5.93 -14.75 -28.09
N GLY A 98 -6.85 -15.63 -28.46
CA GLY A 98 -6.68 -17.07 -28.34
C GLY A 98 -7.52 -17.76 -27.26
N ASN A 99 -8.64 -17.23 -26.84
CA ASN A 99 -9.58 -17.81 -25.85
C ASN A 99 -9.05 -17.98 -24.42
N TYR A 100 -7.96 -17.31 -24.06
CA TYR A 100 -7.49 -17.33 -22.68
C TYR A 100 -8.17 -16.23 -21.87
N MET A 101 -8.96 -16.64 -20.90
CA MET A 101 -9.62 -15.75 -19.97
C MET A 101 -8.65 -15.34 -18.86
N ASN A 102 -8.55 -14.04 -18.59
CA ASN A 102 -7.76 -13.49 -17.51
C ASN A 102 -8.65 -12.74 -16.53
N VAL A 103 -8.27 -12.79 -15.28
CA VAL A 103 -8.86 -12.01 -14.21
C VAL A 103 -7.85 -10.95 -13.78
N ARG A 104 -8.28 -9.69 -13.80
CA ARG A 104 -7.52 -8.57 -13.28
C ARG A 104 -8.10 -8.18 -11.94
N ILE A 105 -7.28 -8.19 -10.91
CA ILE A 105 -7.63 -7.88 -9.54
C ILE A 105 -6.87 -6.62 -9.16
N GLN A 106 -7.59 -5.57 -8.81
CA GLN A 106 -7.01 -4.30 -8.42
C GLN A 106 -7.44 -3.92 -7.01
N GLY A 107 -6.59 -3.19 -6.32
CA GLY A 107 -6.93 -2.71 -5.00
C GLY A 107 -5.89 -1.75 -4.44
N ALA A 108 -6.08 -1.45 -3.18
CA ALA A 108 -5.27 -0.47 -2.47
C ALA A 108 -4.87 -0.96 -1.07
N SER A 109 -3.95 -0.24 -0.45
CA SER A 109 -3.64 -0.40 0.98
C SER A 109 -4.88 -0.20 1.84
N PRO A 110 -4.92 -0.75 3.06
CA PRO A 110 -6.06 -0.57 3.98
C PRO A 110 -6.40 0.89 4.27
N THR A 111 -5.48 1.81 4.04
CA THR A 111 -5.71 3.25 4.15
C THR A 111 -6.87 3.77 3.29
N ILE A 112 -7.27 3.03 2.23
CA ILE A 112 -8.46 3.35 1.43
C ILE A 112 -9.74 3.39 2.27
N LEU A 113 -9.79 2.67 3.38
CA LEU A 113 -10.93 2.69 4.31
C LEU A 113 -11.10 4.03 5.03
N MET A 114 -10.09 4.89 5.00
CA MET A 114 -10.16 6.26 5.50
C MET A 114 -10.79 7.23 4.49
N ASP A 115 -11.03 6.80 3.25
CA ASP A 115 -11.69 7.57 2.20
C ASP A 115 -13.20 7.31 2.17
N GLY A 116 -13.82 7.37 3.31
CA GLY A 116 -15.28 7.34 3.43
C GLY A 116 -15.95 8.65 3.00
N VAL A 117 -17.15 8.89 3.53
CA VAL A 117 -17.86 10.15 3.33
C VAL A 117 -17.07 11.30 3.96
N PRO A 118 -16.87 12.43 3.24
CA PRO A 118 -16.21 13.59 3.81
C PRO A 118 -16.87 14.06 5.10
N ASN A 119 -16.06 14.34 6.11
CA ASN A 119 -16.51 14.74 7.44
C ASN A 119 -16.23 16.21 7.74
N THR A 120 -16.95 16.75 8.72
CA THR A 120 -16.66 18.04 9.30
C THR A 120 -16.56 17.92 10.82
N ASN A 121 -15.33 18.01 11.33
CA ASN A 121 -15.00 17.86 12.74
C ASN A 121 -13.99 18.94 13.16
N SER A 122 -13.93 19.23 14.44
CA SER A 122 -12.92 20.13 15.02
C SER A 122 -12.18 19.43 16.16
N PHE A 123 -10.89 19.68 16.23
CA PHE A 123 -10.00 19.08 17.22
C PHE A 123 -9.16 20.17 17.86
N SER A 124 -8.94 20.09 19.18
CA SER A 124 -8.16 21.05 19.92
C SER A 124 -7.24 20.38 20.93
N GLU A 125 -6.05 20.96 21.14
CA GLU A 125 -5.06 20.55 22.14
C GLU A 125 -4.64 19.07 22.04
N LEU A 126 -4.64 18.50 20.82
CA LEU A 126 -4.26 17.10 20.60
C LEU A 126 -2.84 17.01 19.98
N LYS A 127 -2.09 15.98 20.39
CA LYS A 127 -0.90 15.52 19.68
C LYS A 127 -1.31 14.73 18.43
N LEU A 128 -0.38 14.55 17.49
CA LEU A 128 -0.66 13.90 16.20
C LEU A 128 -1.19 12.47 16.35
N LYS A 129 -0.61 11.64 17.21
CA LYS A 129 -1.09 10.26 17.40
C LYS A 129 -2.50 10.18 18.01
N PRO A 130 -2.81 10.84 19.14
CA PRO A 130 -4.18 10.95 19.63
C PRO A 130 -5.17 11.55 18.63
N LEU A 131 -4.73 12.51 17.79
CA LEU A 131 -5.55 13.04 16.72
C LEU A 131 -5.89 11.97 15.69
N TYR A 132 -4.89 11.22 15.21
CA TYR A 132 -5.10 10.07 14.32
C TYR A 132 -6.10 9.08 14.91
N GLU A 133 -5.91 8.66 16.16
CA GLU A 133 -6.78 7.72 16.85
C GLU A 133 -8.23 8.24 16.99
N SER A 134 -8.41 9.56 17.13
CA SER A 134 -9.75 10.19 17.22
C SER A 134 -10.45 10.31 15.87
N VAL A 135 -9.71 10.29 14.76
CA VAL A 135 -10.24 10.35 13.39
C VAL A 135 -10.69 8.97 12.92
N ILE A 136 -9.97 7.92 13.31
CA ILE A 136 -10.26 6.56 12.85
C ILE A 136 -11.55 6.03 13.50
N ALA A 137 -12.46 5.55 12.68
CA ALA A 137 -13.68 4.90 13.15
C ALA A 137 -13.36 3.64 13.98
N SER A 138 -14.06 3.44 15.09
CA SER A 138 -13.80 2.37 16.06
C SER A 138 -13.79 0.95 15.49
N ASN A 139 -14.58 0.70 14.44
CA ASN A 139 -14.62 -0.58 13.73
C ASN A 139 -13.43 -0.82 12.79
N LEU A 140 -12.64 0.22 12.50
CA LEU A 140 -11.49 0.16 11.60
C LEU A 140 -10.14 0.12 12.35
N VAL A 141 -10.14 0.30 13.66
CA VAL A 141 -8.91 0.39 14.47
C VAL A 141 -7.96 -0.79 14.23
N ASN A 142 -8.50 -2.02 14.12
CA ASN A 142 -7.68 -3.20 13.92
C ASN A 142 -7.04 -3.26 12.51
N LYS A 143 -7.67 -2.68 11.49
CA LYS A 143 -7.16 -2.63 10.12
C LYS A 143 -6.24 -1.43 9.87
N LEU A 144 -6.38 -0.38 10.66
CA LEU A 144 -5.70 0.91 10.51
C LEU A 144 -4.76 1.20 11.71
N GLN A 145 -4.09 0.18 12.21
CA GLN A 145 -3.08 0.35 13.25
C GLN A 145 -1.91 1.19 12.72
N ALA A 146 -1.47 2.16 13.53
CA ALA A 146 -0.37 3.04 13.17
C ALA A 146 0.79 2.97 14.17
N GLU A 147 2.00 2.88 13.65
CA GLU A 147 3.22 3.03 14.41
C GLU A 147 3.56 4.51 14.62
N ASP A 148 4.02 4.82 15.82
CA ASP A 148 4.41 6.17 16.22
C ASP A 148 5.91 6.36 16.01
N ASN A 149 6.26 7.01 14.91
CA ASN A 149 7.62 7.39 14.54
C ASN A 149 7.76 8.92 14.42
N LEU A 150 6.90 9.65 15.15
CA LEU A 150 6.80 11.10 15.09
C LEU A 150 8.00 11.80 15.72
N SER A 151 8.51 12.81 15.04
CA SER A 151 9.46 13.78 15.58
C SER A 151 8.75 15.01 16.17
N TYR A 152 7.56 15.33 15.66
CA TYR A 152 6.75 16.45 16.13
C TYR A 152 6.09 16.11 17.49
N ALA A 153 6.56 16.76 18.55
CA ALA A 153 6.14 16.47 19.92
C ALA A 153 5.04 17.40 20.44
N GLU A 154 4.81 18.52 19.76
CA GLU A 154 3.90 19.55 20.22
C GLU A 154 2.43 19.18 20.01
N LYS A 155 1.57 19.84 20.78
CA LYS A 155 0.13 19.75 20.57
C LYS A 155 -0.29 20.69 19.44
N ILE A 156 -1.26 20.25 18.65
CA ILE A 156 -1.97 21.10 17.70
C ILE A 156 -3.02 21.89 18.49
N PRO A 157 -2.89 23.22 18.62
CA PRO A 157 -3.83 24.02 19.40
C PRO A 157 -5.26 23.90 18.88
N PHE A 158 -5.41 23.92 17.56
CA PHE A 158 -6.71 23.81 16.90
C PHE A 158 -6.56 23.35 15.46
N SER A 159 -7.42 22.44 15.01
CA SER A 159 -7.54 22.06 13.60
C SER A 159 -8.98 21.71 13.24
N ILE A 160 -9.35 21.92 12.00
CA ILE A 160 -10.66 21.59 11.45
C ILE A 160 -10.47 20.62 10.29
N GLN A 161 -11.20 19.52 10.32
CA GLN A 161 -11.54 18.71 9.17
C GLN A 161 -12.82 19.32 8.57
N TYR A 162 -12.75 19.83 7.35
CA TYR A 162 -13.88 20.51 6.73
C TYR A 162 -14.17 19.92 5.36
N ASN A 163 -15.24 19.15 5.27
CA ASN A 163 -15.67 18.48 4.04
C ASN A 163 -14.52 17.73 3.33
N GLU A 164 -13.73 17.03 4.10
CA GLU A 164 -12.61 16.20 3.61
C GLU A 164 -12.66 14.80 4.23
N THR A 165 -12.08 13.80 3.54
CA THR A 165 -11.97 12.44 4.05
C THR A 165 -10.96 12.37 5.19
N ASP A 166 -11.04 11.34 6.02
CA ASP A 166 -10.12 11.14 7.13
C ASP A 166 -8.67 11.01 6.62
N PHE A 167 -8.48 10.36 5.47
CA PHE A 167 -7.17 10.24 4.85
C PHE A 167 -6.60 11.60 4.42
N ASN A 168 -7.38 12.39 3.68
CA ASN A 168 -6.96 13.69 3.21
C ASN A 168 -6.68 14.65 4.38
N TYR A 169 -7.53 14.61 5.41
CA TYR A 169 -7.32 15.39 6.64
C TYR A 169 -5.99 15.02 7.28
N MET A 170 -5.72 13.73 7.51
CA MET A 170 -4.47 13.28 8.12
C MET A 170 -3.26 13.62 7.26
N CYS A 171 -3.31 13.43 5.94
CA CYS A 171 -2.24 13.83 5.04
C CYS A 171 -1.92 15.33 5.17
N ARG A 172 -2.96 16.18 5.22
CA ARG A 172 -2.79 17.63 5.35
C ARG A 172 -2.15 18.01 6.68
N ILE A 173 -2.65 17.46 7.79
CA ILE A 173 -2.13 17.78 9.12
C ILE A 173 -0.69 17.29 9.29
N MET A 174 -0.41 16.08 8.88
CA MET A 174 0.95 15.50 8.94
C MET A 174 1.93 16.34 8.12
N HIS A 175 1.56 16.71 6.90
CA HIS A 175 2.37 17.57 6.05
C HIS A 175 2.61 18.97 6.68
N GLN A 176 1.59 19.57 7.32
CA GLN A 176 1.74 20.86 8.02
C GLN A 176 2.70 20.78 9.21
N CYS A 177 2.77 19.63 9.87
CA CYS A 177 3.70 19.39 10.97
C CYS A 177 5.10 18.95 10.50
N GLY A 178 5.33 18.82 9.19
CA GLY A 178 6.60 18.34 8.64
C GLY A 178 6.82 16.84 8.82
N GLU A 179 5.76 16.07 9.08
CA GLU A 179 5.80 14.64 9.30
C GLU A 179 5.32 13.86 8.08
N TRP A 180 5.78 12.63 7.94
CA TRP A 180 5.35 11.73 6.88
C TRP A 180 4.13 10.92 7.31
N PHE A 181 3.26 10.64 6.35
CA PHE A 181 2.12 9.75 6.52
C PHE A 181 2.08 8.77 5.36
N TYR A 182 2.34 7.50 5.65
CA TYR A 182 2.41 6.47 4.62
C TYR A 182 2.11 5.08 5.19
N TYR A 183 1.83 4.15 4.28
CA TYR A 183 1.70 2.74 4.56
C TYR A 183 3.01 2.03 4.16
N ASP A 184 3.58 1.20 5.03
CA ASP A 184 4.86 0.54 4.74
C ASP A 184 4.72 -0.83 4.06
N GLY A 185 3.48 -1.25 3.77
CA GLY A 185 3.11 -2.55 3.23
C GLY A 185 2.39 -3.43 4.26
N GLN A 186 2.52 -3.13 5.55
CA GLN A 186 1.89 -3.89 6.64
C GLN A 186 1.16 -3.00 7.64
N THR A 187 1.74 -1.85 7.97
CA THR A 187 1.22 -0.89 8.96
C THR A 187 1.28 0.53 8.44
N ILE A 188 0.50 1.41 9.04
CA ILE A 188 0.58 2.86 8.79
C ILE A 188 1.72 3.42 9.64
N SER A 189 2.56 4.28 9.06
CA SER A 189 3.57 5.03 9.79
C SER A 189 3.17 6.48 9.94
N LEU A 190 3.13 6.94 11.17
CA LEU A 190 3.08 8.35 11.53
C LEU A 190 4.50 8.81 11.78
N GLY A 191 5.08 9.59 10.87
CA GLY A 191 6.49 9.98 10.91
C GLY A 191 7.40 9.06 10.12
N VAL A 192 8.69 9.30 10.21
CA VAL A 192 9.72 8.57 9.46
C VAL A 192 10.21 7.36 10.27
N LYS A 193 9.88 6.16 9.81
CA LYS A 193 10.44 4.94 10.38
C LYS A 193 11.95 4.88 10.11
N THR A 194 12.74 4.74 11.15
CA THR A 194 14.19 4.53 11.02
C THR A 194 14.41 3.14 10.41
N GLY A 195 14.78 3.11 9.14
CA GLY A 195 15.01 1.88 8.38
C GLY A 195 16.47 1.43 8.35
N LYS A 196 16.71 0.27 7.76
CA LYS A 196 18.05 -0.19 7.41
C LYS A 196 18.63 0.71 6.32
N GLU A 197 19.90 1.06 6.44
CA GLU A 197 20.63 1.74 5.36
C GLU A 197 20.70 0.82 4.13
N LEU A 198 20.09 1.24 3.03
CA LEU A 198 20.15 0.54 1.75
C LEU A 198 21.39 1.03 0.98
N LYS A 199 22.35 0.15 0.77
CA LYS A 199 23.47 0.41 -0.13
C LYS A 199 23.06 0.08 -1.55
N LEU A 200 22.74 1.12 -2.34
CA LEU A 200 22.50 0.96 -3.76
C LEU A 200 23.82 0.85 -4.51
N THR A 201 24.12 -0.34 -5.00
CA THR A 201 25.27 -0.56 -5.89
C THR A 201 24.74 -0.79 -7.30
N PRO A 202 25.23 -0.04 -8.30
CA PRO A 202 24.89 -0.35 -9.68
C PRO A 202 25.46 -1.73 -10.03
N ASP A 203 24.63 -2.62 -10.53
CA ASP A 203 25.08 -3.86 -11.08
C ASP A 203 25.69 -3.63 -12.48
N ARG A 204 26.26 -4.69 -13.08
CA ARG A 204 26.91 -4.60 -14.41
C ARG A 204 25.95 -4.28 -15.54
N THR A 205 24.65 -4.34 -15.32
CA THR A 205 23.58 -4.20 -16.33
C THR A 205 22.65 -3.03 -16.05
N GLY A 206 22.66 -2.49 -14.82
CA GLY A 206 21.83 -1.39 -14.37
C GLY A 206 22.56 -0.05 -14.33
N SER A 207 21.89 0.99 -14.77
CA SER A 207 22.31 2.38 -14.57
C SER A 207 21.56 2.99 -13.41
N LEU A 208 22.27 3.54 -12.45
CA LEU A 208 21.68 4.32 -11.37
C LEU A 208 21.56 5.78 -11.85
N HIS A 209 20.35 6.31 -11.91
CA HIS A 209 20.10 7.68 -12.32
C HIS A 209 19.58 8.49 -11.12
N PHE A 210 20.28 9.56 -10.77
CA PHE A 210 19.84 10.51 -9.77
C PHE A 210 19.49 11.84 -10.41
N GLY A 211 18.33 12.39 -10.05
CA GLY A 211 17.92 13.72 -10.48
C GLY A 211 17.46 14.55 -9.29
N PHE A 212 17.92 15.78 -9.22
CA PHE A 212 17.41 16.79 -8.28
C PHE A 212 16.70 17.87 -9.07
N ASN A 213 15.47 18.16 -8.72
CA ASN A 213 14.70 19.19 -9.37
C ASN A 213 14.13 20.16 -8.31
N LEU A 214 14.37 21.45 -8.49
CA LEU A 214 13.74 22.50 -7.72
C LEU A 214 12.52 22.99 -8.54
N SER A 215 11.33 22.57 -8.17
CA SER A 215 10.08 22.98 -8.81
C SER A 215 9.28 23.86 -7.87
N GLY A 216 8.94 25.05 -8.33
CA GLY A 216 8.12 26.02 -7.61
C GLY A 216 8.90 27.18 -6.97
N PRO A 217 8.19 28.23 -6.54
CA PRO A 217 8.83 29.36 -5.85
C PRO A 217 9.38 28.90 -4.50
N VAL A 218 10.62 29.22 -4.24
CA VAL A 218 11.22 29.03 -2.92
C VAL A 218 10.43 29.90 -1.94
N ALA A 219 9.68 29.28 -1.02
CA ALA A 219 9.05 30.01 0.05
C ALA A 219 10.14 30.68 0.90
N GLN A 220 10.15 31.99 0.95
CA GLN A 220 11.00 32.71 1.88
C GLN A 220 10.50 32.39 3.29
N VAL A 221 11.26 31.59 4.03
CA VAL A 221 11.07 31.44 5.48
C VAL A 221 11.50 32.76 6.09
N ARG A 222 10.57 33.53 6.65
CA ARG A 222 10.83 34.73 7.48
C ARG A 222 11.00 34.31 8.92
#